data_c4448ac463cff094c93bbca4e19d8c81
#
_entry.id   c4448ac463cff094c93bbca4e19d8c81
#
_cell.length_a   1.000
_cell.length_b   1.000
_cell.length_c   1.000
_cell.angle_alpha   90.00
_cell.angle_beta   90.00
_cell.angle_gamma   90.00
#
_symmetry.space_group_name_H-M   'P 1'
#
loop_
_entity.id
_entity.type
_entity.pdbx_description
1 polymer ?
#
loop_
_entity_poly.entity_id
_entity_poly.type
_entity_poly.pdbx_seq_one_letter_code
_entity_poly.pdbx_strand_id
1 'polypeptide(L)'
;SKVLEYWSSTNDVMLFQLIEWIKETFVLETENEQDRDQEIKKDVKAQNDDDDDDDDDDNDDDDLILYHGEPMTDRRSTFQAHLCVVSSPQDAMRALRKLYGMDAKIRRATHNIWAYRINDLSSNMIYSDNDDDGETAAGRRLALLLDTMEVKGAIIVVSRWYGGIHLGPARFRHINNVARDLIEKCGQSRRSDRRKKK
;
A
#
# COMPACT_ATOMS: atom_id res chain seq x y z
N SER A 1 -48.19 10.41 5.10
CA SER A 1 -47.83 10.64 6.51
C SER A 1 -46.60 11.53 6.56
N LYS A 2 -46.72 12.73 7.17
CA LYS A 2 -45.68 13.79 7.23
C LYS A 2 -44.32 13.34 7.79
N VAL A 3 -44.27 12.25 8.54
CA VAL A 3 -43.03 11.70 9.12
C VAL A 3 -42.19 10.98 8.05
N LEU A 4 -42.80 10.30 7.10
CA LEU A 4 -42.08 9.63 6.00
C LEU A 4 -41.55 10.63 4.97
N GLU A 5 -42.26 11.75 4.72
CA GLU A 5 -41.76 12.84 3.85
C GLU A 5 -40.58 13.58 4.49
N TYR A 6 -40.61 13.80 5.82
CA TYR A 6 -39.47 14.41 6.52
C TYR A 6 -38.22 13.51 6.53
N TRP A 7 -38.40 12.18 6.70
CA TRP A 7 -37.32 11.21 6.64
C TRP A 7 -36.69 11.09 5.25
N SER A 8 -37.48 11.14 4.20
CA SER A 8 -36.95 11.06 2.84
C SER A 8 -36.15 12.32 2.49
N SER A 9 -36.65 13.52 2.85
CA SER A 9 -35.96 14.77 2.52
C SER A 9 -34.66 14.98 3.30
N THR A 10 -34.56 14.47 4.55
CA THR A 10 -33.36 14.61 5.37
C THR A 10 -32.27 13.61 4.96
N ASN A 11 -32.67 12.41 4.56
CA ASN A 11 -31.74 11.40 4.05
C ASN A 11 -31.17 11.80 2.67
N ASP A 12 -31.98 12.39 1.81
CA ASP A 12 -31.54 12.88 0.49
C ASP A 12 -30.55 14.05 0.62
N VAL A 13 -30.73 14.94 1.59
CA VAL A 13 -29.81 16.05 1.88
C VAL A 13 -28.48 15.52 2.43
N MET A 14 -28.52 14.54 3.34
CA MET A 14 -27.30 13.93 3.89
C MET A 14 -26.53 13.12 2.83
N LEU A 15 -27.23 12.40 1.98
CA LEU A 15 -26.65 11.68 0.83
C LEU A 15 -26.02 12.64 -0.17
N PHE A 16 -26.69 13.76 -0.47
CA PHE A 16 -26.17 14.77 -1.36
C PHE A 16 -24.92 15.44 -0.79
N GLN A 17 -24.91 15.81 0.49
CA GLN A 17 -23.73 16.36 1.17
C GLN A 17 -22.58 15.36 1.23
N LEU A 18 -22.85 14.07 1.44
CA LEU A 18 -21.84 13.03 1.43
C LEU A 18 -21.27 12.83 0.01
N ILE A 19 -22.09 12.85 -1.01
CA ILE A 19 -21.68 12.76 -2.42
C ILE A 19 -20.86 14.01 -2.82
N GLU A 20 -21.25 15.20 -2.42
CA GLU A 20 -20.48 16.43 -2.67
C GLU A 20 -19.14 16.41 -1.93
N TRP A 21 -19.13 16.01 -0.66
CA TRP A 21 -17.90 15.85 0.10
C TRP A 21 -16.96 14.80 -0.53
N ILE A 22 -17.50 13.67 -1.00
CA ILE A 22 -16.76 12.65 -1.74
C ILE A 22 -16.21 13.25 -3.05
N LYS A 23 -17.01 14.01 -3.80
CA LYS A 23 -16.57 14.65 -5.03
C LYS A 23 -15.48 15.70 -4.77
N GLU A 24 -15.65 16.59 -3.81
CA GLU A 24 -14.64 17.58 -3.44
C GLU A 24 -13.34 16.93 -2.99
N THR A 25 -13.42 15.89 -2.15
CA THR A 25 -12.23 15.15 -1.69
C THR A 25 -11.54 14.41 -2.84
N PHE A 26 -12.29 13.89 -3.81
CA PHE A 26 -11.72 13.16 -4.95
C PHE A 26 -11.30 14.06 -6.11
N VAL A 27 -11.95 15.23 -6.33
CA VAL A 27 -11.60 16.17 -7.42
C VAL A 27 -10.35 16.97 -7.07
N LEU A 28 -10.17 17.36 -5.81
CA LEU A 28 -8.95 18.02 -5.36
C LEU A 28 -7.71 17.12 -5.44
N GLU A 29 -7.89 15.78 -5.39
CA GLU A 29 -6.80 14.82 -5.58
C GLU A 29 -6.40 14.66 -7.07
N THR A 30 -7.30 14.91 -8.03
CA THR A 30 -7.04 14.68 -9.45
C THR A 30 -6.36 15.87 -10.17
N GLU A 31 -6.56 17.09 -9.68
CA GLU A 31 -5.97 18.30 -10.29
C GLU A 31 -4.50 18.51 -9.89
N ASN A 32 -4.06 17.90 -8.78
CA ASN A 32 -2.68 18.04 -8.26
C ASN A 32 -1.69 17.01 -8.80
N GLU A 33 -2.15 15.98 -9.54
CA GLU A 33 -1.27 14.94 -10.09
C GLU A 33 -0.47 15.40 -11.32
N GLN A 34 -0.99 16.36 -12.09
CA GLN A 34 -0.34 16.79 -13.35
C GLN A 34 0.86 17.73 -13.11
N ASP A 35 0.84 18.54 -12.06
CA ASP A 35 1.91 19.50 -11.78
C ASP A 35 3.07 18.89 -10.98
N ARG A 36 2.83 17.86 -10.16
CA ARG A 36 3.88 17.19 -9.35
C ARG A 36 4.78 16.27 -10.16
N ASP A 37 4.26 15.57 -11.16
CA ASP A 37 5.06 14.66 -11.99
C ASP A 37 6.11 15.39 -12.85
N GLN A 38 5.97 16.69 -13.05
CA GLN A 38 6.96 17.51 -13.76
C GLN A 38 8.01 18.15 -12.83
N GLU A 39 7.65 18.46 -11.59
CA GLU A 39 8.58 19.03 -10.61
C GLU A 39 9.55 17.99 -10.03
N ILE A 40 9.07 16.79 -9.72
CA ILE A 40 9.90 15.70 -9.14
C ILE A 40 11.03 15.27 -10.09
N LYS A 41 10.85 15.39 -11.42
CA LYS A 41 11.91 15.09 -12.38
C LYS A 41 13.07 16.10 -12.40
N LYS A 42 12.89 17.27 -11.83
CA LYS A 42 13.95 18.31 -11.75
C LYS A 42 14.79 18.18 -10.46
N ASP A 43 14.21 17.74 -9.36
CA ASP A 43 14.89 17.77 -8.06
C ASP A 43 15.69 16.49 -7.76
N VAL A 44 15.35 15.34 -8.37
CA VAL A 44 16.09 14.07 -8.19
C VAL A 44 17.50 14.10 -8.84
N LYS A 45 17.84 15.15 -9.61
CA LYS A 45 19.14 15.28 -10.27
C LYS A 45 20.19 16.04 -9.44
N ALA A 46 19.84 16.56 -8.27
CA ALA A 46 20.69 17.49 -7.53
C ALA A 46 21.09 17.09 -6.10
N GLN A 47 20.73 15.88 -5.63
CA GLN A 47 21.12 15.43 -4.28
C GLN A 47 21.57 13.97 -4.31
N ASN A 48 22.75 13.76 -4.85
CA ASN A 48 23.61 12.64 -4.53
C ASN A 48 24.91 13.24 -4.03
N ASP A 49 25.03 13.47 -2.75
CA ASP A 49 26.33 13.52 -2.05
C ASP A 49 26.07 13.46 -0.55
N ASP A 50 26.72 12.45 0.06
CA ASP A 50 27.15 12.35 1.43
C ASP A 50 26.08 12.18 2.52
N ASP A 51 25.85 10.91 2.89
CA ASP A 51 25.93 10.48 4.29
C ASP A 51 26.11 8.95 4.31
N ASP A 52 27.40 8.56 4.26
CA ASP A 52 27.88 7.23 4.62
C ASP A 52 27.84 7.13 6.17
N ASP A 53 26.75 6.56 6.71
CA ASP A 53 26.79 5.90 8.01
C ASP A 53 26.70 4.39 7.77
N ASP A 54 27.90 3.84 7.53
CA ASP A 54 28.18 2.41 7.56
C ASP A 54 27.96 1.86 8.98
N ASP A 55 26.78 1.35 9.26
CA ASP A 55 26.59 0.32 10.27
C ASP A 55 26.41 -1.02 9.55
N ASP A 56 27.57 -1.62 9.24
CA ASP A 56 27.71 -3.00 8.77
C ASP A 56 27.16 -3.99 9.82
N ASP A 57 25.90 -4.36 9.72
CA ASP A 57 25.35 -5.58 10.29
C ASP A 57 24.86 -6.51 9.15
N ASP A 58 25.81 -6.89 8.31
CA ASP A 58 25.62 -7.60 7.03
C ASP A 58 25.25 -9.08 7.17
N ASN A 59 24.97 -9.61 8.38
CA ASN A 59 24.86 -11.06 8.58
C ASN A 59 23.45 -11.60 8.87
N ASP A 60 22.38 -10.77 8.87
CA ASP A 60 21.06 -11.21 9.35
C ASP A 60 19.94 -11.10 8.29
N ASP A 61 20.27 -10.77 7.04
CA ASP A 61 19.27 -10.65 5.96
C ASP A 61 18.86 -11.99 5.32
N ASP A 62 19.58 -13.07 5.59
CA ASP A 62 19.32 -14.39 5.01
C ASP A 62 18.01 -15.03 5.52
N ASP A 63 17.52 -14.61 6.69
CA ASP A 63 16.30 -15.13 7.31
C ASP A 63 15.00 -14.62 6.65
N LEU A 64 15.05 -13.49 5.96
CA LEU A 64 13.86 -12.84 5.42
C LEU A 64 13.52 -13.37 4.03
N ILE A 65 12.44 -14.12 3.95
CA ILE A 65 11.95 -14.70 2.69
C ILE A 65 10.95 -13.74 2.05
N LEU A 66 11.28 -13.28 0.84
CA LEU A 66 10.41 -12.43 0.02
C LEU A 66 9.55 -13.29 -0.92
N TYR A 67 8.24 -13.10 -0.85
CA TYR A 67 7.28 -13.69 -1.76
C TYR A 67 6.84 -12.65 -2.78
N HIS A 68 6.74 -13.06 -4.04
CA HIS A 68 6.34 -12.18 -5.13
C HIS A 68 5.01 -12.64 -5.71
N GLY A 69 4.08 -11.69 -5.88
CA GLY A 69 2.82 -11.92 -6.57
C GLY A 69 2.98 -11.87 -8.09
N GLU A 70 1.98 -12.36 -8.80
CA GLU A 70 1.92 -12.21 -10.24
C GLU A 70 1.67 -10.75 -10.62
N PRO A 71 2.39 -10.19 -11.58
CA PRO A 71 2.16 -8.83 -12.06
C PRO A 71 0.81 -8.73 -12.78
N MET A 72 0.08 -7.65 -12.50
CA MET A 72 -1.19 -7.34 -13.15
C MET A 72 -1.05 -6.03 -13.94
N THR A 73 -1.54 -6.00 -15.17
CA THR A 73 -1.46 -4.83 -16.05
C THR A 73 -2.86 -4.33 -16.42
N ASP A 74 -3.10 -3.03 -16.25
CA ASP A 74 -4.26 -2.32 -16.75
C ASP A 74 -3.81 -1.01 -17.41
N ARG A 75 -4.31 -0.72 -18.62
CA ARG A 75 -3.99 0.49 -19.39
C ARG A 75 -2.50 0.85 -19.38
N ARG A 76 -1.64 -0.13 -19.66
CA ARG A 76 -0.16 -0.07 -19.66
C ARG A 76 0.50 0.14 -18.27
N SER A 77 -0.25 0.41 -17.23
CA SER A 77 0.30 0.42 -15.88
C SER A 77 0.37 -0.99 -15.34
N THR A 78 1.50 -1.35 -14.72
CA THR A 78 1.71 -2.68 -14.12
C THR A 78 1.79 -2.54 -12.61
N PHE A 79 1.19 -3.49 -11.89
CA PHE A 79 1.18 -3.57 -10.43
C PHE A 79 1.68 -4.95 -10.03
N GLN A 80 2.56 -5.02 -9.05
CA GLN A 80 3.04 -6.28 -8.49
C GLN A 80 3.21 -6.16 -6.98
N ALA A 81 2.71 -7.14 -6.25
CA ALA A 81 2.85 -7.20 -4.81
C ALA A 81 4.05 -8.05 -4.40
N HIS A 82 4.69 -7.66 -3.31
CA HIS A 82 5.79 -8.37 -2.66
C HIS A 82 5.48 -8.45 -1.16
N LEU A 83 5.70 -9.60 -0.54
CA LEU A 83 5.38 -9.83 0.87
C LEU A 83 6.57 -10.48 1.56
N CYS A 84 6.86 -10.01 2.77
CA CYS A 84 7.74 -10.70 3.70
C CYS A 84 7.01 -10.92 5.03
N VAL A 85 7.18 -12.10 5.62
CA VAL A 85 6.73 -12.37 6.99
C VAL A 85 7.75 -11.76 7.94
N VAL A 86 7.30 -10.93 8.86
CA VAL A 86 8.15 -10.18 9.78
C VAL A 86 7.61 -10.24 11.20
N SER A 87 8.49 -10.14 12.18
CA SER A 87 8.17 -10.20 13.61
C SER A 87 8.37 -8.87 14.33
N SER A 88 9.10 -7.94 13.73
CA SER A 88 9.39 -6.61 14.29
C SER A 88 9.32 -5.51 13.23
N PRO A 89 9.13 -4.23 13.64
CA PRO A 89 9.25 -3.10 12.73
C PRO A 89 10.63 -3.02 12.06
N GLN A 90 11.69 -3.41 12.74
CA GLN A 90 13.05 -3.47 12.21
C GLN A 90 13.16 -4.49 11.08
N ASP A 91 12.58 -5.69 11.23
CA ASP A 91 12.50 -6.69 10.16
C ASP A 91 11.74 -6.19 8.96
N ALA A 92 10.67 -5.40 9.17
CA ALA A 92 9.92 -4.82 8.07
C ALA A 92 10.79 -3.86 7.24
N MET A 93 11.60 -3.02 7.88
CA MET A 93 12.51 -2.12 7.18
C MET A 93 13.69 -2.88 6.52
N ARG A 94 14.18 -3.95 7.15
CA ARG A 94 15.20 -4.84 6.55
C ARG A 94 14.64 -5.51 5.28
N ALA A 95 13.42 -6.05 5.35
CA ALA A 95 12.76 -6.65 4.19
C ALA A 95 12.59 -5.66 3.03
N LEU A 96 12.28 -4.40 3.32
CA LEU A 96 12.17 -3.35 2.31
C LEU A 96 13.53 -3.05 1.66
N ARG A 97 14.60 -2.90 2.45
CA ARG A 97 15.97 -2.71 1.93
C ARG A 97 16.39 -3.91 1.08
N LYS A 98 16.18 -5.14 1.58
CA LYS A 98 16.46 -6.38 0.84
C LYS A 98 15.74 -6.41 -0.51
N LEU A 99 14.44 -6.09 -0.56
CA LEU A 99 13.66 -6.04 -1.79
C LEU A 99 14.27 -5.08 -2.82
N TYR A 100 14.65 -3.88 -2.39
CA TYR A 100 15.26 -2.87 -3.26
C TYR A 100 16.69 -3.24 -3.70
N GLY A 101 17.42 -3.97 -2.88
CA GLY A 101 18.75 -4.49 -3.22
C GLY A 101 18.71 -5.60 -4.27
N MET A 102 17.70 -6.47 -4.20
CA MET A 102 17.59 -7.66 -5.07
C MET A 102 17.17 -7.32 -6.51
N ASP A 103 16.29 -6.33 -6.71
CA ASP A 103 15.74 -6.05 -8.04
C ASP A 103 15.72 -4.55 -8.35
N ALA A 104 16.63 -4.15 -9.23
CA ALA A 104 16.73 -2.77 -9.72
C ALA A 104 15.45 -2.30 -10.47
N LYS A 105 14.66 -3.21 -11.02
CA LYS A 105 13.38 -2.87 -11.66
C LYS A 105 12.35 -2.45 -10.61
N ILE A 106 12.29 -3.15 -9.48
CA ILE A 106 11.43 -2.79 -8.36
C ILE A 106 11.86 -1.44 -7.78
N ARG A 107 13.15 -1.27 -7.49
CA ARG A 107 13.69 0.00 -6.97
C ARG A 107 13.39 1.20 -7.88
N ARG A 108 13.29 0.99 -9.20
CA ARG A 108 12.96 2.03 -10.20
C ARG A 108 11.48 2.07 -10.57
N ALA A 109 10.60 1.42 -9.83
CA ALA A 109 9.16 1.58 -10.02
C ALA A 109 8.76 3.05 -9.85
N THR A 110 7.64 3.44 -10.44
CA THR A 110 7.14 4.80 -10.29
C THR A 110 6.74 5.08 -8.84
N HIS A 111 6.16 4.05 -8.18
CA HIS A 111 5.81 4.06 -6.77
C HIS A 111 6.00 2.67 -6.19
N ASN A 112 6.52 2.60 -4.96
CA ASN A 112 6.62 1.41 -4.15
C ASN A 112 5.85 1.63 -2.84
N ILE A 113 4.55 1.47 -2.90
CA ILE A 113 3.64 1.67 -1.79
C ILE A 113 3.81 0.52 -0.80
N TRP A 114 4.04 0.81 0.48
CA TRP A 114 4.16 -0.26 1.47
C TRP A 114 3.32 -0.02 2.71
N ALA A 115 2.99 -1.12 3.39
CA ALA A 115 2.43 -1.12 4.73
C ALA A 115 2.85 -2.39 5.46
N TYR A 116 3.03 -2.29 6.78
CA TYR A 116 3.21 -3.47 7.62
C TYR A 116 2.19 -3.47 8.77
N ARG A 117 1.91 -4.68 9.25
CA ARG A 117 1.12 -4.91 10.45
C ARG A 117 1.70 -6.11 11.18
N ILE A 118 2.07 -5.90 12.45
CA ILE A 118 2.73 -6.89 13.29
C ILE A 118 1.96 -6.97 14.60
N ASN A 119 1.50 -8.17 14.95
CA ASN A 119 0.88 -8.43 16.25
C ASN A 119 1.91 -9.08 17.16
N ASP A 120 2.44 -8.31 18.09
CA ASP A 120 3.32 -8.83 19.12
C ASP A 120 2.50 -9.58 20.19
N LEU A 121 2.60 -10.89 20.13
CA LEU A 121 1.87 -11.78 21.04
C LEU A 121 2.37 -11.69 22.49
N SER A 122 3.59 -11.19 22.71
CA SER A 122 4.18 -11.08 24.06
C SER A 122 3.63 -9.86 24.80
N SER A 123 3.47 -8.74 24.11
CA SER A 123 2.97 -7.47 24.66
C SER A 123 1.49 -7.22 24.35
N ASN A 124 0.86 -8.05 23.49
CA ASN A 124 -0.46 -7.85 22.93
C ASN A 124 -0.62 -6.48 22.22
N MET A 125 0.47 -5.95 21.71
CA MET A 125 0.52 -4.71 20.95
C MET A 125 0.50 -4.97 19.45
N ILE A 126 -0.06 -4.03 18.70
CA ILE A 126 -0.04 -4.03 17.25
C ILE A 126 0.86 -2.88 16.80
N TYR A 127 1.90 -3.21 16.06
CA TYR A 127 2.75 -2.23 15.37
C TYR A 127 2.30 -2.16 13.91
N SER A 128 2.08 -0.94 13.41
CA SER A 128 1.71 -0.71 12.01
C SER A 128 2.23 0.61 11.52
N ASP A 129 2.68 0.64 10.28
CA ASP A 129 3.08 1.86 9.58
C ASP A 129 2.88 1.68 8.08
N ASN A 130 2.93 2.77 7.32
CA ASN A 130 2.74 2.75 5.87
C ASN A 130 3.33 3.97 5.19
N ASP A 131 3.67 3.83 3.92
CA ASP A 131 4.09 4.91 3.04
C ASP A 131 3.45 4.75 1.66
N ASP A 132 3.10 5.84 1.02
CA ASP A 132 2.49 5.83 -0.31
C ASP A 132 3.50 6.07 -1.45
N ASP A 133 4.76 6.43 -1.14
CA ASP A 133 5.83 6.71 -2.10
C ASP A 133 5.33 7.60 -3.26
N GLY A 134 4.58 8.64 -2.91
CA GLY A 134 3.99 9.58 -3.85
C GLY A 134 2.70 9.14 -4.56
N GLU A 135 2.21 7.90 -4.34
CA GLU A 135 0.86 7.46 -4.75
C GLU A 135 -0.16 7.87 -3.68
N THR A 136 -0.49 9.14 -3.63
CA THR A 136 -1.24 9.79 -2.54
C THR A 136 -2.40 8.94 -2.01
N ALA A 137 -2.46 8.75 -0.69
CA ALA A 137 -3.47 7.97 0.04
C ALA A 137 -3.47 6.44 -0.21
N ALA A 138 -2.54 5.90 -0.99
CA ALA A 138 -2.47 4.46 -1.24
C ALA A 138 -1.93 3.69 -0.03
N GLY A 139 -0.94 4.22 0.68
CA GLY A 139 -0.36 3.61 1.88
C GLY A 139 -1.41 3.38 2.96
N ARG A 140 -2.23 4.37 3.28
CA ARG A 140 -3.33 4.23 4.26
C ARG A 140 -4.37 3.19 3.85
N ARG A 141 -4.68 3.08 2.55
CA ARG A 141 -5.62 2.07 2.04
C ARG A 141 -5.03 0.67 2.14
N LEU A 142 -3.73 0.55 1.90
CA LEU A 142 -3.00 -0.69 2.07
C LEU A 142 -2.94 -1.10 3.55
N ALA A 143 -2.65 -0.18 4.48
CA ALA A 143 -2.69 -0.42 5.91
C ALA A 143 -4.08 -0.86 6.38
N LEU A 144 -5.15 -0.19 5.93
CA LEU A 144 -6.53 -0.59 6.22
C LEU A 144 -6.85 -2.00 5.68
N LEU A 145 -6.29 -2.39 4.54
CA LEU A 145 -6.42 -3.76 4.02
C LEU A 145 -5.79 -4.76 4.99
N LEU A 146 -4.57 -4.49 5.49
CA LEU A 146 -3.90 -5.36 6.45
C LEU A 146 -4.70 -5.53 7.74
N ASP A 147 -5.28 -4.44 8.26
CA ASP A 147 -6.16 -4.46 9.43
C ASP A 147 -7.42 -5.28 9.18
N THR A 148 -8.10 -5.04 8.05
CA THR A 148 -9.35 -5.75 7.68
C THR A 148 -9.13 -7.26 7.48
N MET A 149 -7.95 -7.63 6.99
CA MET A 149 -7.55 -9.04 6.81
C MET A 149 -6.98 -9.66 8.09
N GLU A 150 -6.81 -8.86 9.16
CA GLU A 150 -6.21 -9.25 10.43
C GLU A 150 -4.83 -9.94 10.22
N VAL A 151 -3.99 -9.33 9.39
CA VAL A 151 -2.63 -9.82 9.14
C VAL A 151 -1.86 -9.84 10.45
N LYS A 152 -1.17 -10.96 10.74
CA LYS A 152 -0.51 -11.17 12.05
C LYS A 152 0.89 -10.60 12.11
N GLY A 153 1.67 -10.75 11.04
CA GLY A 153 3.06 -10.28 11.00
C GLY A 153 3.57 -10.31 9.57
N ALA A 154 3.40 -9.22 8.83
CA ALA A 154 3.92 -9.09 7.48
C ALA A 154 4.07 -7.63 7.07
N ILE A 155 5.05 -7.39 6.21
CA ILE A 155 5.10 -6.22 5.34
C ILE A 155 4.64 -6.61 3.94
N ILE A 156 3.83 -5.74 3.33
CA ILE A 156 3.43 -5.82 1.93
C ILE A 156 3.94 -4.59 1.20
N VAL A 157 4.53 -4.79 0.04
CA VAL A 157 4.96 -3.71 -0.87
C VAL A 157 4.24 -3.90 -2.19
N VAL A 158 3.69 -2.84 -2.75
CA VAL A 158 3.09 -2.87 -4.10
C VAL A 158 3.85 -1.92 -4.98
N SER A 159 4.59 -2.48 -5.92
CA SER A 159 5.30 -1.73 -6.95
C SER A 159 4.35 -1.41 -8.09
N ARG A 160 4.32 -0.13 -8.50
CA ARG A 160 3.56 0.37 -9.63
C ARG A 160 4.50 0.97 -10.67
N TRP A 161 4.42 0.49 -11.89
CA TRP A 161 5.06 1.09 -13.06
C TRP A 161 3.99 1.81 -13.88
N TYR A 162 4.04 3.13 -13.92
CA TYR A 162 3.08 3.95 -14.64
C TYR A 162 3.24 3.80 -16.15
N GLY A 163 2.16 3.56 -16.85
CA GLY A 163 2.14 3.30 -18.30
C GLY A 163 1.73 4.50 -19.16
N GLY A 164 1.71 5.72 -18.59
CA GLY A 164 1.34 6.93 -19.32
C GLY A 164 -0.16 7.17 -19.47
N ILE A 165 -1.03 6.28 -18.95
CA ILE A 165 -2.48 6.45 -19.00
C ILE A 165 -3.01 6.52 -17.57
N HIS A 166 -3.71 7.60 -17.24
CA HIS A 166 -4.30 7.78 -15.92
C HIS A 166 -5.39 6.75 -15.62
N LEU A 167 -5.26 6.09 -14.47
CA LEU A 167 -6.22 5.09 -14.00
C LEU A 167 -7.30 5.70 -13.10
N GLY A 168 -7.08 6.93 -12.60
CA GLY A 168 -7.93 7.51 -11.58
C GLY A 168 -8.11 6.60 -10.36
N PRO A 169 -9.28 6.58 -9.72
CA PRO A 169 -9.52 5.75 -8.52
C PRO A 169 -9.35 4.24 -8.73
N ALA A 170 -9.36 3.75 -9.98
CA ALA A 170 -9.17 2.33 -10.26
C ALA A 170 -7.79 1.82 -9.80
N ARG A 171 -6.76 2.70 -9.75
CA ARG A 171 -5.42 2.35 -9.28
C ARG A 171 -5.43 1.77 -7.85
N PHE A 172 -6.19 2.35 -6.94
CA PHE A 172 -6.30 1.87 -5.56
C PHE A 172 -6.92 0.46 -5.47
N ARG A 173 -7.89 0.18 -6.35
CA ARG A 173 -8.47 -1.16 -6.44
C ARG A 173 -7.44 -2.18 -6.90
N HIS A 174 -6.59 -1.83 -7.89
CA HIS A 174 -5.53 -2.70 -8.37
C HIS A 174 -4.48 -2.94 -7.29
N ILE A 175 -4.00 -1.89 -6.61
CA ILE A 175 -3.07 -1.98 -5.48
C ILE A 175 -3.62 -2.95 -4.41
N ASN A 176 -4.85 -2.73 -3.96
CA ASN A 176 -5.46 -3.58 -2.94
C ASN A 176 -5.70 -5.02 -3.41
N ASN A 177 -6.02 -5.24 -4.69
CA ASN A 177 -6.29 -6.58 -5.21
C ASN A 177 -5.01 -7.42 -5.27
N VAL A 178 -3.92 -6.89 -5.87
CA VAL A 178 -2.65 -7.63 -5.94
C VAL A 178 -2.08 -7.92 -4.54
N ALA A 179 -2.23 -6.98 -3.60
CA ALA A 179 -1.84 -7.17 -2.22
C ALA A 179 -2.67 -8.27 -1.54
N ARG A 180 -3.99 -8.22 -1.65
CA ARG A 180 -4.91 -9.21 -1.08
C ARG A 180 -4.62 -10.61 -1.58
N ASP A 181 -4.46 -10.77 -2.90
CA ASP A 181 -4.19 -12.06 -3.52
C ASP A 181 -2.91 -12.70 -2.97
N LEU A 182 -1.86 -11.90 -2.78
CA LEU A 182 -0.61 -12.39 -2.22
C LEU A 182 -0.72 -12.71 -0.73
N ILE A 183 -1.38 -11.87 0.07
CA ILE A 183 -1.62 -12.10 1.49
C ILE A 183 -2.40 -13.43 1.70
N GLU A 184 -3.43 -13.68 0.88
CA GLU A 184 -4.21 -14.91 0.94
C GLU A 184 -3.38 -16.14 0.53
N LYS A 185 -2.55 -16.03 -0.52
CA LYS A 185 -1.65 -17.10 -0.97
C LYS A 185 -0.62 -17.46 0.10
N CYS A 186 -0.06 -16.47 0.77
CA CYS A 186 0.92 -16.68 1.84
C CYS A 186 0.29 -17.11 3.18
N GLY A 187 -1.04 -17.20 3.27
CA GLY A 187 -1.74 -17.64 4.47
C GLY A 187 -1.70 -16.64 5.63
N GLN A 188 -1.42 -15.36 5.37
CA GLN A 188 -1.30 -14.32 6.36
C GLN A 188 -2.63 -13.67 6.78
N SER A 189 -3.78 -14.17 6.31
CA SER A 189 -5.08 -13.67 6.69
C SER A 189 -5.84 -14.63 7.60
N ARG A 190 -6.69 -14.10 8.49
CA ARG A 190 -7.58 -14.92 9.37
C ARG A 190 -8.53 -15.83 8.57
N ARG A 191 -8.85 -15.50 7.32
CA ARG A 191 -9.68 -16.34 6.45
C ARG A 191 -8.99 -17.65 6.06
N SER A 192 -7.65 -17.67 5.93
CA SER A 192 -6.89 -18.88 5.61
C SER A 192 -6.93 -19.91 6.74
N ASP A 193 -6.96 -19.47 8.00
CA ASP A 193 -7.04 -20.34 9.17
C ASP A 193 -8.38 -21.09 9.25
N ARG A 194 -9.47 -20.49 8.77
CA ARG A 194 -10.81 -21.13 8.74
C ARG A 194 -10.94 -22.20 7.66
N ARG A 195 -10.19 -22.11 6.54
CA ARG A 195 -10.21 -23.12 5.47
C ARG A 195 -9.42 -24.38 5.84
N LYS A 196 -8.41 -24.28 6.71
CA LYS A 196 -7.59 -25.41 7.17
C LYS A 196 -8.29 -26.26 8.26
N LYS A 197 -9.41 -25.78 8.84
CA LYS A 197 -10.18 -26.48 9.90
C LYS A 197 -11.43 -27.20 9.39
N LYS A 198 -11.64 -27.29 8.07
CA LYS A 198 -12.65 -28.12 7.42
C LYS A 198 -12.00 -29.25 6.65
#